data_577c4bd577bffb9b17c0ded0583ee699
#
_entry.id   577c4bd577bffb9b17c0ded0583ee699
#
_cell.length_a   1.000
_cell.length_b   1.000
_cell.length_c   1.000
_cell.angle_alpha   90.00
_cell.angle_beta   90.00
_cell.angle_gamma   90.00
#
_symmetry.space_group_name_H-M   'P 1'
#
loop_
_entity.id
_entity.type
_entity.pdbx_description
1 polymer ?
#
loop_
_entity_poly.entity_id
_entity_poly.type
_entity_poly.pdbx_seq_one_letter_code
_entity_poly.pdbx_strand_id
1 'polypeptide(L)'
;MKMFKQDCEKAGIKVDSCISLLMPESYVGLPFMDVDKKENELRKKEQAKRELQDFADTIMKNVHGTERIHIGNWPRTNTRFLGNIFLNHIITDKHFRLNEEKCIKCGRCIKSCPVANMSADSNGFPQWLHTGSCLSCFACYHHCPTRAIEFGMRTKGKGQYYYTKNEK
;
A
#
# COMPACT_ATOMS: atom_id res chain seq x y z
N MET A 1 15.90 0.29 4.18
CA MET A 1 16.36 0.94 5.43
C MET A 1 17.46 1.96 5.20
N LYS A 2 18.57 1.66 4.48
CA LYS A 2 19.65 2.65 4.23
C LYS A 2 19.14 3.96 3.62
N MET A 3 18.29 3.90 2.60
CA MET A 3 17.67 5.09 1.98
C MET A 3 16.83 5.87 2.99
N PHE A 4 15.97 5.18 3.75
CA PHE A 4 15.14 5.80 4.79
C PHE A 4 15.98 6.57 5.82
N LYS A 5 17.06 5.97 6.34
CA LYS A 5 17.97 6.67 7.27
C LYS A 5 18.61 7.90 6.63
N GLN A 6 19.09 7.78 5.38
CA GLN A 6 19.66 8.91 4.65
C GLN A 6 18.67 10.05 4.42
N ASP A 7 17.41 9.72 4.16
CA ASP A 7 16.37 10.75 3.95
C ASP A 7 15.98 11.40 5.28
N CYS A 8 15.93 10.66 6.38
CA CYS A 8 15.78 11.22 7.72
C CYS A 8 16.95 12.15 8.09
N GLU A 9 18.20 11.72 7.85
CA GLU A 9 19.39 12.53 8.11
C GLU A 9 19.38 13.84 7.31
N LYS A 10 19.00 13.82 6.03
CA LYS A 10 18.81 15.04 5.22
C LYS A 10 17.75 15.98 5.80
N ALA A 11 16.73 15.42 6.43
CA ALA A 11 15.69 16.18 7.12
C ALA A 11 16.07 16.61 8.55
N GLY A 12 17.31 16.36 8.98
CA GLY A 12 17.79 16.69 10.33
C GLY A 12 17.29 15.73 11.43
N ILE A 13 16.73 14.56 11.04
CA ILE A 13 16.17 13.58 11.97
C ILE A 13 17.18 12.44 12.16
N LYS A 14 17.65 12.26 13.40
CA LYS A 14 18.50 11.11 13.76
C LYS A 14 17.62 9.89 14.06
N VAL A 15 17.79 8.81 13.31
CA VAL A 15 17.11 7.54 13.55
C VAL A 15 17.96 6.70 14.50
N ASP A 16 17.51 6.51 15.73
CA ASP A 16 18.18 5.71 16.73
C ASP A 16 17.91 4.23 16.53
N SER A 17 16.66 3.83 16.49
CA SER A 17 16.23 2.45 16.37
C SER A 17 15.16 2.28 15.31
N CYS A 18 15.14 1.13 14.61
CA CYS A 18 14.16 0.89 13.57
C CYS A 18 13.88 -0.59 13.34
N ILE A 19 12.64 -0.90 12.95
CA ILE A 19 12.25 -2.24 12.50
C ILE A 19 11.54 -2.17 11.14
N SER A 20 11.50 -3.27 10.43
CA SER A 20 10.59 -3.49 9.32
C SER A 20 9.64 -4.65 9.64
N LEU A 21 8.36 -4.47 9.36
CA LEU A 21 7.33 -5.49 9.57
C LEU A 21 6.88 -6.06 8.22
N LEU A 22 6.69 -7.36 8.16
CA LEU A 22 6.08 -8.01 7.00
C LEU A 22 4.56 -7.95 7.14
N MET A 23 3.94 -7.12 6.32
CA MET A 23 2.48 -6.95 6.28
C MET A 23 1.86 -7.80 5.18
N PRO A 24 0.54 -8.07 5.24
CA PRO A 24 -0.16 -8.76 4.17
C PRO A 24 0.02 -8.09 2.81
N GLU A 25 0.13 -8.91 1.75
CA GLU A 25 0.24 -8.42 0.38
C GLU A 25 -1.04 -7.71 -0.05
N SER A 26 -0.89 -6.55 -0.64
CA SER A 26 -2.00 -5.73 -1.11
C SER A 26 -1.80 -5.17 -2.52
N TYR A 27 -0.63 -5.38 -3.15
CA TYR A 27 -0.38 -4.86 -4.47
C TYR A 27 -0.96 -5.79 -5.56
N VAL A 28 -1.90 -5.27 -6.34
CA VAL A 28 -2.64 -6.02 -7.37
C VAL A 28 -2.39 -5.51 -8.80
N GLY A 29 -1.54 -4.51 -8.98
CA GLY A 29 -1.30 -3.85 -10.27
C GLY A 29 -0.49 -4.65 -11.28
N LEU A 30 0.17 -5.73 -10.88
CA LEU A 30 0.90 -6.62 -11.79
C LEU A 30 0.15 -7.95 -11.99
N PRO A 31 0.26 -8.58 -13.17
CA PRO A 31 -0.50 -9.80 -13.51
C PRO A 31 -0.34 -10.94 -12.51
N PHE A 32 0.87 -11.12 -11.97
CA PHE A 32 1.26 -12.23 -11.08
C PHE A 32 1.13 -11.90 -9.59
N MET A 33 0.65 -10.70 -9.24
CA MET A 33 0.48 -10.28 -7.84
C MET A 33 -1.00 -10.23 -7.48
N ASP A 34 -1.33 -10.73 -6.30
CA ASP A 34 -2.67 -10.68 -5.72
C ASP A 34 -2.54 -10.48 -4.20
N VAL A 35 -3.64 -10.27 -3.54
CA VAL A 35 -3.68 -10.22 -2.06
C VAL A 35 -3.37 -11.59 -1.46
N ASP A 36 -2.83 -11.60 -0.26
CA ASP A 36 -2.58 -12.85 0.47
C ASP A 36 -3.87 -13.65 0.69
N LYS A 37 -3.73 -14.98 0.67
CA LYS A 37 -4.77 -15.87 1.18
C LYS A 37 -4.99 -15.61 2.66
N LYS A 38 -6.21 -15.86 3.15
CA LYS A 38 -6.63 -15.56 4.52
C LYS A 38 -5.69 -16.11 5.59
N GLU A 39 -5.18 -17.30 5.41
CA GLU A 39 -4.23 -17.92 6.34
C GLU A 39 -2.91 -17.13 6.43
N ASN A 40 -2.33 -16.73 5.28
CA ASN A 40 -1.12 -15.91 5.24
C ASN A 40 -1.36 -14.50 5.79
N GLU A 41 -2.52 -13.90 5.50
CA GLU A 41 -2.93 -12.61 6.06
C GLU A 41 -2.89 -12.67 7.60
N LEU A 42 -3.57 -13.65 8.19
CA LEU A 42 -3.66 -13.80 9.65
C LEU A 42 -2.28 -14.05 10.26
N ARG A 43 -1.49 -14.96 9.66
CA ARG A 43 -0.14 -15.26 10.13
C ARG A 43 0.77 -14.03 10.11
N LYS A 44 0.77 -13.25 9.02
CA LYS A 44 1.57 -12.03 8.91
C LYS A 44 1.12 -10.95 9.90
N LYS A 45 -0.18 -10.75 10.08
CA LYS A 45 -0.74 -9.80 11.07
C LYS A 45 -0.30 -10.17 12.49
N GLU A 46 -0.40 -11.43 12.85
CA GLU A 46 -0.03 -11.91 14.19
C GLU A 46 1.49 -11.81 14.42
N GLN A 47 2.30 -12.14 13.42
CA GLN A 47 3.75 -11.98 13.48
C GLN A 47 4.13 -10.50 13.64
N ALA A 48 3.56 -9.61 12.80
CA ALA A 48 3.83 -8.18 12.87
C ALA A 48 3.43 -7.58 14.24
N LYS A 49 2.31 -8.04 14.82
CA LYS A 49 1.89 -7.62 16.16
C LYS A 49 2.91 -8.00 17.22
N ARG A 50 3.40 -9.25 17.23
CA ARG A 50 4.43 -9.70 18.17
C ARG A 50 5.74 -8.93 18.02
N GLU A 51 6.22 -8.78 16.77
CA GLU A 51 7.46 -8.05 16.48
C GLU A 51 7.36 -6.58 16.91
N LEU A 52 6.19 -5.95 16.72
CA LEU A 52 5.93 -4.58 17.16
C LEU A 52 5.93 -4.45 18.69
N GLN A 53 5.31 -5.39 19.40
CA GLN A 53 5.30 -5.41 20.86
C GLN A 53 6.72 -5.56 21.42
N ASP A 54 7.49 -6.53 20.91
CA ASP A 54 8.90 -6.73 21.29
C ASP A 54 9.75 -5.48 21.04
N PHE A 55 9.50 -4.79 19.95
CA PHE A 55 10.22 -3.56 19.64
C PHE A 55 9.80 -2.43 20.57
N ALA A 56 8.51 -2.28 20.87
CA ALA A 56 8.01 -1.30 21.84
C ALA A 56 8.64 -1.52 23.21
N ASP A 57 8.72 -2.77 23.70
CA ASP A 57 9.39 -3.12 24.95
C ASP A 57 10.88 -2.75 24.95
N THR A 58 11.55 -2.94 23.81
CA THR A 58 12.95 -2.55 23.62
C THR A 58 13.12 -1.04 23.78
N ILE A 59 12.24 -0.24 23.19
CA ILE A 59 12.24 1.23 23.33
C ILE A 59 11.93 1.64 24.77
N MET A 60 10.95 1.02 25.40
CA MET A 60 10.58 1.32 26.81
C MET A 60 11.72 1.02 27.80
N LYS A 61 12.58 0.06 27.48
CA LYS A 61 13.78 -0.27 28.25
C LYS A 61 14.99 0.63 27.94
N ASN A 62 14.81 1.67 27.12
CA ASN A 62 15.88 2.57 26.65
C ASN A 62 17.05 1.85 25.96
N VAL A 63 16.79 0.75 25.25
CA VAL A 63 17.81 0.06 24.45
C VAL A 63 17.96 0.79 23.12
N HIS A 64 19.13 1.36 22.91
CA HIS A 64 19.47 2.16 21.74
C HIS A 64 20.08 1.33 20.60
N GLY A 65 20.01 1.85 19.38
CA GLY A 65 20.69 1.28 18.21
C GLY A 65 20.09 -0.04 17.71
N THR A 66 18.84 -0.36 18.07
CA THR A 66 18.21 -1.61 17.66
C THR A 66 17.77 -1.55 16.20
N GLU A 67 18.30 -2.46 15.38
CA GLU A 67 17.89 -2.63 13.98
C GLU A 67 17.42 -4.06 13.74
N ARG A 68 16.12 -4.23 13.41
CA ARG A 68 15.52 -5.50 13.00
C ARG A 68 14.88 -5.32 11.63
N ILE A 69 15.56 -5.78 10.57
CA ILE A 69 15.18 -5.49 9.20
C ILE A 69 15.00 -6.76 8.40
N HIS A 70 13.82 -6.93 7.81
CA HIS A 70 13.59 -7.94 6.79
C HIS A 70 14.15 -7.45 5.45
N ILE A 71 15.14 -8.13 4.92
CA ILE A 71 15.75 -7.82 3.62
C ILE A 71 15.21 -8.80 2.60
N GLY A 72 14.52 -8.27 1.59
CA GLY A 72 14.03 -9.07 0.46
C GLY A 72 15.16 -9.54 -0.46
N ASN A 73 14.81 -10.39 -1.41
CA ASN A 73 15.75 -10.89 -2.42
C ASN A 73 16.17 -9.76 -3.39
N TRP A 74 17.45 -9.72 -3.75
CA TRP A 74 18.05 -8.80 -4.72
C TRP A 74 17.71 -7.31 -4.47
N PRO A 75 17.96 -6.78 -3.27
CA PRO A 75 17.50 -5.46 -2.87
C PRO A 75 18.06 -4.32 -3.73
N ARG A 76 19.31 -4.46 -4.21
CA ARG A 76 19.94 -3.42 -5.07
C ARG A 76 19.30 -3.36 -6.46
N THR A 77 19.05 -4.52 -7.08
CA THR A 77 18.41 -4.62 -8.39
C THR A 77 16.98 -4.11 -8.33
N ASN A 78 16.24 -4.53 -7.30
CA ASN A 78 14.84 -4.11 -7.12
C ASN A 78 14.74 -2.60 -6.85
N THR A 79 15.65 -2.03 -6.05
CA THR A 79 15.57 -0.61 -5.70
C THR A 79 16.06 0.31 -6.81
N ARG A 80 17.19 0.00 -7.45
CA ARG A 80 17.84 0.93 -8.41
C ARG A 80 17.32 0.79 -9.82
N PHE A 81 17.14 -0.43 -10.31
CA PHE A 81 16.75 -0.67 -11.70
C PHE A 81 15.25 -0.83 -11.84
N LEU A 82 14.66 -1.84 -11.20
CA LEU A 82 13.22 -2.11 -11.30
C LEU A 82 12.38 -1.01 -10.64
N GLY A 83 12.84 -0.46 -9.53
CA GLY A 83 12.16 0.64 -8.84
C GLY A 83 12.07 1.89 -9.72
N ASN A 84 13.14 2.24 -10.43
CA ASN A 84 13.14 3.40 -11.33
C ASN A 84 12.18 3.20 -12.52
N ILE A 85 12.19 2.02 -13.14
CA ILE A 85 11.23 1.67 -14.20
C ILE A 85 9.79 1.73 -13.67
N PHE A 86 9.55 1.18 -12.48
CA PHE A 86 8.25 1.16 -11.84
C PHE A 86 7.73 2.57 -11.60
N LEU A 87 8.54 3.44 -11.00
CA LEU A 87 8.18 4.83 -10.68
C LEU A 87 7.87 5.65 -11.94
N ASN A 88 8.66 5.48 -12.99
CA ASN A 88 8.52 6.32 -14.19
C ASN A 88 7.47 5.81 -15.20
N HIS A 89 7.15 4.52 -15.20
CA HIS A 89 6.34 3.94 -16.27
C HIS A 89 5.10 3.16 -15.78
N ILE A 90 5.07 2.73 -14.53
CA ILE A 90 4.00 1.87 -14.01
C ILE A 90 3.06 2.61 -13.06
N ILE A 91 3.58 3.58 -12.31
CA ILE A 91 2.76 4.39 -11.41
C ILE A 91 1.93 5.38 -12.24
N THR A 92 0.63 5.12 -12.30
CA THR A 92 -0.32 5.95 -13.06
C THR A 92 -1.75 5.65 -12.62
N ASP A 93 -2.64 6.64 -12.76
CA ASP A 93 -4.08 6.46 -12.62
C ASP A 93 -4.81 6.22 -13.95
N LYS A 94 -4.11 6.35 -15.09
CA LYS A 94 -4.71 6.27 -16.43
C LYS A 94 -5.39 4.94 -16.75
N HIS A 95 -5.03 3.87 -16.07
CA HIS A 95 -5.60 2.54 -16.29
C HIS A 95 -6.77 2.21 -15.39
N PHE A 96 -7.06 3.03 -14.39
CA PHE A 96 -8.26 2.84 -13.57
C PHE A 96 -9.52 3.07 -14.39
N ARG A 97 -10.51 2.22 -14.15
CA ARG A 97 -11.83 2.26 -14.82
C ARG A 97 -12.90 2.07 -13.76
N LEU A 98 -14.00 2.81 -13.93
CA LEU A 98 -15.21 2.66 -13.13
C LEU A 98 -16.24 1.88 -13.93
N ASN A 99 -16.86 0.89 -13.30
CA ASN A 99 -18.10 0.30 -13.77
C ASN A 99 -19.26 1.02 -13.05
N GLU A 100 -19.95 1.89 -13.77
CA GLU A 100 -21.03 2.73 -13.22
C GLU A 100 -22.24 1.91 -12.77
N GLU A 101 -22.55 0.79 -13.44
CA GLU A 101 -23.64 -0.11 -13.07
C GLU A 101 -23.44 -0.75 -11.69
N LYS A 102 -22.18 -0.99 -11.31
CA LYS A 102 -21.82 -1.53 -10.01
C LYS A 102 -21.61 -0.45 -8.95
N CYS A 103 -21.46 0.81 -9.36
CA CYS A 103 -21.11 1.88 -8.45
C CYS A 103 -22.34 2.39 -7.68
N ILE A 104 -22.30 2.23 -6.35
CA ILE A 104 -23.35 2.74 -5.44
C ILE A 104 -23.07 4.16 -4.94
N LYS A 105 -22.12 4.88 -5.52
CA LYS A 105 -21.76 6.28 -5.20
C LYS A 105 -21.47 6.54 -3.71
N CYS A 106 -20.94 5.56 -2.99
CA CYS A 106 -20.72 5.63 -1.53
C CYS A 106 -19.52 6.50 -1.11
N GLY A 107 -18.69 6.96 -2.04
CA GLY A 107 -17.55 7.86 -1.81
C GLY A 107 -16.36 7.22 -1.06
N ARG A 108 -16.39 5.93 -0.72
CA ARG A 108 -15.28 5.27 0.03
C ARG A 108 -13.95 5.35 -0.71
N CYS A 109 -13.94 5.18 -2.03
CA CYS A 109 -12.75 5.30 -2.86
C CYS A 109 -12.13 6.69 -2.82
N ILE A 110 -12.96 7.73 -2.80
CA ILE A 110 -12.53 9.13 -2.68
C ILE A 110 -11.88 9.35 -1.31
N LYS A 111 -12.56 8.95 -0.23
CA LYS A 111 -12.07 9.09 1.15
C LYS A 111 -10.81 8.29 1.43
N SER A 112 -10.62 7.14 0.75
CA SER A 112 -9.44 6.29 0.96
C SER A 112 -8.21 6.72 0.16
N CYS A 113 -8.33 7.72 -0.73
CA CYS A 113 -7.20 8.19 -1.53
C CYS A 113 -6.24 9.03 -0.67
N PRO A 114 -5.01 8.56 -0.37
CA PRO A 114 -4.09 9.25 0.53
C PRO A 114 -3.53 10.56 -0.03
N VAL A 115 -3.65 10.75 -1.35
CA VAL A 115 -3.14 11.94 -2.06
C VAL A 115 -4.27 12.77 -2.68
N ALA A 116 -5.52 12.55 -2.28
CA ALA A 116 -6.70 13.28 -2.74
C ALA A 116 -6.83 13.38 -4.27
N ASN A 117 -6.35 12.37 -5.03
CA ASN A 117 -6.39 12.34 -6.48
C ASN A 117 -7.75 11.85 -7.03
N MET A 118 -8.81 11.96 -6.24
CA MET A 118 -10.16 11.55 -6.63
C MET A 118 -11.20 12.56 -6.14
N SER A 119 -12.24 12.80 -6.96
CA SER A 119 -13.41 13.58 -6.59
C SER A 119 -14.70 12.91 -7.08
N ALA A 120 -15.85 13.42 -6.67
CA ALA A 120 -17.11 13.08 -7.30
C ALA A 120 -17.33 13.97 -8.53
N ASP A 121 -17.88 13.42 -9.62
CA ASP A 121 -18.38 14.19 -10.74
C ASP A 121 -19.77 14.80 -10.44
N SER A 122 -20.37 15.49 -11.42
CA SER A 122 -21.71 16.10 -11.30
C SER A 122 -22.84 15.09 -11.03
N ASN A 123 -22.63 13.82 -11.38
CA ASN A 123 -23.58 12.72 -11.18
C ASN A 123 -23.31 11.92 -9.91
N GLY A 124 -22.28 12.30 -9.13
CA GLY A 124 -21.87 11.65 -7.90
C GLY A 124 -20.98 10.42 -8.11
N PHE A 125 -20.50 10.15 -9.32
CA PHE A 125 -19.56 9.07 -9.58
C PHE A 125 -18.13 9.48 -9.24
N PRO A 126 -17.30 8.56 -8.72
CA PRO A 126 -15.89 8.84 -8.49
C PRO A 126 -15.11 8.98 -9.81
N GLN A 127 -14.30 10.00 -9.89
CA GLN A 127 -13.39 10.24 -11.01
C GLN A 127 -11.96 10.50 -10.51
N TRP A 128 -10.97 10.13 -11.33
CA TRP A 128 -9.56 10.44 -11.07
C TRP A 128 -9.21 11.79 -11.66
N LEU A 129 -8.50 12.61 -10.90
CA LEU A 129 -8.16 13.99 -11.29
C LEU A 129 -6.97 14.07 -12.25
N HIS A 130 -6.24 12.97 -12.44
CA HIS A 130 -5.07 12.86 -13.34
C HIS A 130 -4.00 13.94 -13.09
N THR A 131 -3.83 14.34 -11.82
CA THR A 131 -2.85 15.37 -11.42
C THR A 131 -1.41 14.89 -11.44
N GLY A 132 -1.15 13.62 -11.75
CA GLY A 132 0.17 12.99 -11.62
C GLY A 132 0.55 12.58 -10.19
N SER A 133 -0.29 12.84 -9.19
CA SER A 133 -0.03 12.53 -7.79
C SER A 133 -0.38 11.08 -7.39
N CYS A 134 -1.00 10.30 -8.28
CA CYS A 134 -1.42 8.94 -7.99
C CYS A 134 -0.23 8.05 -7.61
N LEU A 135 -0.33 7.38 -6.47
CA LEU A 135 0.71 6.45 -5.97
C LEU A 135 0.54 5.02 -6.49
N SER A 136 -0.49 4.74 -7.30
CA SER A 136 -0.90 3.37 -7.67
C SER A 136 -1.00 2.43 -6.46
N CYS A 137 -1.47 2.93 -5.32
CA CYS A 137 -1.59 2.18 -4.08
C CYS A 137 -2.82 1.27 -4.01
N PHE A 138 -3.70 1.38 -4.99
CA PHE A 138 -4.96 0.60 -5.09
C PHE A 138 -5.94 0.79 -3.91
N ALA A 139 -5.77 1.78 -3.06
CA ALA A 139 -6.70 2.03 -1.96
C ALA A 139 -8.15 2.22 -2.46
N CYS A 140 -8.35 2.94 -3.57
CA CYS A 140 -9.67 3.10 -4.21
C CYS A 140 -10.29 1.76 -4.63
N TYR A 141 -9.48 0.84 -5.20
CA TYR A 141 -9.90 -0.50 -5.56
C TYR A 141 -10.26 -1.34 -4.33
N HIS A 142 -9.37 -1.35 -3.32
CA HIS A 142 -9.54 -2.19 -2.14
C HIS A 142 -10.72 -1.80 -1.26
N HIS A 143 -11.06 -0.51 -1.19
CA HIS A 143 -12.18 -0.02 -0.38
C HIS A 143 -13.53 0.01 -1.13
N CYS A 144 -13.56 -0.38 -2.41
CA CYS A 144 -14.80 -0.44 -3.17
C CYS A 144 -15.65 -1.65 -2.76
N PRO A 145 -16.81 -1.48 -2.10
CA PRO A 145 -17.59 -2.60 -1.58
C PRO A 145 -18.25 -3.43 -2.69
N THR A 146 -18.53 -2.81 -3.83
CA THR A 146 -19.21 -3.44 -4.97
C THR A 146 -18.26 -3.87 -6.08
N ARG A 147 -16.93 -3.71 -5.87
CA ARG A 147 -15.92 -4.00 -6.89
C ARG A 147 -16.18 -3.27 -8.21
N ALA A 148 -16.61 -2.01 -8.13
CA ALA A 148 -16.86 -1.17 -9.29
C ALA A 148 -15.59 -0.57 -9.92
N ILE A 149 -14.44 -0.64 -9.24
CA ILE A 149 -13.17 -0.08 -9.71
C ILE A 149 -12.25 -1.21 -10.15
N GLU A 150 -11.69 -1.09 -11.36
CA GLU A 150 -10.72 -2.00 -11.93
C GLU A 150 -9.51 -1.24 -12.50
N PHE A 151 -8.37 -1.88 -12.57
CA PHE A 151 -7.15 -1.36 -13.21
C PHE A 151 -6.92 -2.08 -14.55
N GLY A 152 -7.69 -1.69 -15.55
CA GLY A 152 -7.76 -2.39 -16.82
C GLY A 152 -8.16 -3.86 -16.63
N MET A 153 -7.43 -4.76 -17.28
CA MET A 153 -7.63 -6.20 -17.13
C MET A 153 -6.84 -6.82 -15.98
N ARG A 154 -5.95 -6.04 -15.34
CA ARG A 154 -4.96 -6.58 -14.38
C ARG A 154 -5.56 -6.98 -13.04
N THR A 155 -6.65 -6.32 -12.63
CA THR A 155 -7.30 -6.56 -11.33
C THR A 155 -8.54 -7.44 -11.42
N LYS A 156 -8.94 -7.81 -12.63
CA LYS A 156 -10.11 -8.66 -12.87
C LYS A 156 -9.97 -10.00 -12.16
N GLY A 157 -10.91 -10.32 -11.27
CA GLY A 157 -10.92 -11.56 -10.49
C GLY A 157 -9.97 -11.59 -9.28
N LYS A 158 -9.17 -10.53 -9.04
CA LYS A 158 -8.28 -10.48 -7.88
C LYS A 158 -8.98 -10.11 -6.59
N GLY A 159 -8.34 -10.41 -5.47
CA GLY A 159 -8.83 -10.10 -4.14
C GLY A 159 -8.78 -8.61 -3.81
N GLN A 160 -9.42 -8.25 -2.71
CA GLN A 160 -9.33 -6.92 -2.10
C GLN A 160 -8.88 -7.08 -0.66
N TYR A 161 -7.97 -6.23 -0.22
CA TYR A 161 -7.47 -6.20 1.14
C TYR A 161 -7.25 -4.76 1.62
N TYR A 162 -7.67 -4.48 2.84
CA TYR A 162 -7.20 -3.38 3.68
C TYR A 162 -7.22 -3.86 5.13
N TYR A 163 -6.37 -3.29 5.98
CA TYR A 163 -6.03 -3.86 7.28
C TYR A 163 -7.25 -4.22 8.14
N THR A 164 -8.28 -3.37 8.17
CA THR A 164 -9.49 -3.54 9.00
C THR A 164 -10.66 -4.21 8.28
N LYS A 165 -10.47 -4.72 7.06
CA LYS A 165 -11.57 -5.25 6.23
C LYS A 165 -12.38 -6.36 6.90
N ASN A 166 -11.75 -7.16 7.74
CA ASN A 166 -12.34 -8.36 8.35
C ASN A 166 -12.44 -8.26 9.88
N GLU A 167 -12.39 -7.07 10.45
CA GLU A 167 -12.46 -6.83 11.90
C GLU A 167 -13.86 -6.45 12.37
N LYS A 168 -14.91 -6.82 11.61
CA LYS A 168 -16.32 -6.65 12.00
C LYS A 168 -16.92 -7.97 12.42
#